data_5d8c65557f69b043ca16299428561f0a
#
_entry.id   5d8c65557f69b043ca16299428561f0a
#
_cell.length_a   1.000
_cell.length_b   1.000
_cell.length_c   1.000
_cell.angle_alpha   90.00
_cell.angle_beta   90.00
_cell.angle_gamma   90.00
#
_symmetry.space_group_name_H-M   'P 1'
#
loop_
_entity.id
_entity.type
_entity.pdbx_description
1 polymer ?
#
loop_
_entity_poly.entity_id
_entity_poly.type
_entity_poly.pdbx_seq_one_letter_code
_entity_poly.pdbx_strand_id
1 'polypeptide(L)'
;MQQEDDLRALAKIMEFGRAVSIFLLVVHVYVYCYPSITAWHLNLEVIDRILVNFNDTTGIFNCILWSKLLAVLLLAVSCLGTHGVKGEKITWPKIYAALVAGCALFFLNWWLLELPLPHMANTAFYIFTLTAGYLALLMSGLWMSRLYRHNLMEDVFNMENESFMQETRLMENEYSVNLPTRFYYKKRWNNGFVNIVNIFRACMVIGTPGS
;
A
#
# COMPACT_ATOMS: atom_id res chain seq x y z
N MET A 1 -5.05 21.42 -10.21
CA MET A 1 -5.14 20.75 -11.53
C MET A 1 -3.91 19.88 -11.78
N GLN A 2 -2.70 20.44 -11.90
CA GLN A 2 -1.47 19.64 -12.18
C GLN A 2 -1.20 18.53 -11.15
N GLN A 3 -1.35 18.80 -9.87
CA GLN A 3 -1.13 17.81 -8.79
C GLN A 3 -2.15 16.65 -8.79
N GLU A 4 -3.39 16.88 -9.23
CA GLU A 4 -4.39 15.81 -9.38
C GLU A 4 -4.11 14.92 -10.59
N ASP A 5 -3.61 15.50 -11.67
CA ASP A 5 -3.27 14.76 -12.88
C ASP A 5 -2.05 13.88 -12.64
N ASP A 6 -1.05 14.35 -11.88
CA ASP A 6 0.12 13.58 -11.46
C ASP A 6 -0.27 12.38 -10.57
N LEU A 7 -1.19 12.58 -9.63
CA LEU A 7 -1.70 11.51 -8.77
C LEU A 7 -2.48 10.44 -9.56
N ARG A 8 -3.27 10.85 -10.54
CA ARG A 8 -4.00 9.92 -11.42
C ARG A 8 -3.05 9.14 -12.34
N ALA A 9 -2.01 9.80 -12.86
CA ALA A 9 -0.99 9.14 -13.66
C ALA A 9 -0.24 8.07 -12.84
N LEU A 10 0.12 8.40 -11.61
CA LEU A 10 0.80 7.51 -10.70
C LEU A 10 -0.07 6.29 -10.32
N ALA A 11 -1.37 6.48 -10.10
CA ALA A 11 -2.31 5.39 -9.86
C ALA A 11 -2.39 4.42 -11.05
N LYS A 12 -2.44 4.93 -12.28
CA LYS A 12 -2.44 4.09 -13.50
C LYS A 12 -1.16 3.28 -13.65
N ILE A 13 0.01 3.88 -13.36
CA ILE A 13 1.29 3.17 -13.42
C ILE A 13 1.32 2.00 -12.42
N MET A 14 0.76 2.20 -11.22
CA MET A 14 0.69 1.15 -10.20
C MET A 14 -0.29 0.03 -10.57
N GLU A 15 -1.45 0.37 -11.14
CA GLU A 15 -2.39 -0.62 -11.68
C GLU A 15 -1.75 -1.43 -12.80
N PHE A 16 -1.03 -0.78 -13.69
CA PHE A 16 -0.29 -1.46 -14.76
C PHE A 16 0.80 -2.39 -14.19
N GLY A 17 1.59 -1.94 -13.21
CA GLY A 17 2.60 -2.77 -12.55
C GLY A 17 2.00 -4.03 -11.90
N ARG A 18 0.82 -3.91 -11.29
CA ARG A 18 0.08 -5.03 -10.73
C ARG A 18 -0.41 -6.00 -11.80
N ALA A 19 -0.94 -5.47 -12.90
CA ALA A 19 -1.38 -6.29 -14.03
C ALA A 19 -0.22 -7.08 -14.65
N VAL A 20 0.95 -6.45 -14.83
CA VAL A 20 2.17 -7.11 -15.32
C VAL A 20 2.65 -8.18 -14.34
N SER A 21 2.60 -7.93 -13.02
CA SER A 21 2.95 -8.94 -12.00
C SER A 21 2.05 -10.18 -12.09
N ILE A 22 0.73 -9.98 -12.24
CA ILE A 22 -0.24 -11.08 -12.39
C ILE A 22 0.02 -11.82 -13.71
N PHE A 23 0.24 -11.10 -14.81
CA PHE A 23 0.56 -11.71 -16.09
C PHE A 23 1.82 -12.58 -16.00
N LEU A 24 2.87 -12.10 -15.35
CA LEU A 24 4.09 -12.87 -15.13
C LEU A 24 3.82 -14.16 -14.33
N LEU A 25 2.91 -14.12 -13.34
CA LEU A 25 2.51 -15.32 -12.59
C LEU A 25 1.73 -16.31 -13.45
N VAL A 26 0.87 -15.84 -14.35
CA VAL A 26 0.16 -16.72 -15.30
C VAL A 26 1.18 -17.43 -16.19
N VAL A 27 2.15 -16.70 -16.74
CA VAL A 27 3.25 -17.28 -17.54
C VAL A 27 4.09 -18.25 -16.71
N HIS A 28 4.40 -17.91 -15.46
CA HIS A 28 5.11 -18.79 -14.53
C HIS A 28 4.37 -20.13 -14.34
N VAL A 29 3.07 -20.10 -14.09
CA VAL A 29 2.25 -21.32 -13.96
C VAL A 29 2.24 -22.10 -15.28
N TYR A 30 2.14 -21.42 -16.43
CA TYR A 30 2.19 -22.07 -17.73
C TYR A 30 3.50 -22.86 -17.93
N VAL A 31 4.63 -22.26 -17.59
CA VAL A 31 5.95 -22.91 -17.77
C VAL A 31 6.14 -24.08 -16.81
N TYR A 32 5.89 -23.88 -15.51
CA TYR A 32 6.19 -24.91 -14.50
C TYR A 32 5.11 -25.98 -14.34
N CYS A 33 3.89 -25.72 -14.75
CA CYS A 33 2.78 -26.69 -14.76
C CYS A 33 2.50 -27.23 -16.18
N TYR A 34 3.44 -27.14 -17.10
CA TYR A 34 3.30 -27.53 -18.51
C TYR A 34 2.72 -28.95 -18.72
N PRO A 35 3.09 -30.00 -17.95
CA PRO A 35 2.49 -31.34 -18.07
C PRO A 35 0.97 -31.34 -17.86
N SER A 36 0.45 -30.53 -16.96
CA SER A 36 -0.99 -30.42 -16.73
C SER A 36 -1.68 -29.61 -17.82
N ILE A 37 -1.02 -28.55 -18.34
CA ILE A 37 -1.54 -27.71 -19.42
C ILE A 37 -1.68 -28.51 -20.71
N THR A 38 -0.73 -29.38 -21.01
CA THR A 38 -0.82 -30.29 -22.15
C THR A 38 -1.93 -31.33 -21.97
N ALA A 39 -2.11 -31.87 -20.76
CA ALA A 39 -3.21 -32.78 -20.44
C ALA A 39 -4.59 -32.12 -20.57
N TRP A 40 -4.70 -30.80 -20.40
CA TRP A 40 -5.93 -30.02 -20.60
C TRP A 40 -6.11 -29.54 -22.03
N HIS A 41 -5.21 -29.85 -22.95
CA HIS A 41 -5.18 -29.38 -24.33
C HIS A 41 -5.17 -27.84 -24.47
N LEU A 42 -4.56 -27.16 -23.51
CA LEU A 42 -4.41 -25.69 -23.49
C LEU A 42 -3.07 -25.20 -24.04
N ASN A 43 -2.22 -26.11 -24.50
CA ASN A 43 -0.94 -25.76 -25.12
C ASN A 43 -1.17 -25.18 -26.51
N LEU A 44 -0.53 -24.04 -26.76
CA LEU A 44 -0.54 -23.36 -28.05
C LEU A 44 0.90 -23.25 -28.58
N GLU A 45 1.19 -23.86 -29.70
CA GLU A 45 2.56 -23.87 -30.29
C GLU A 45 3.16 -22.46 -30.44
N VAL A 46 2.33 -21.47 -30.73
CA VAL A 46 2.78 -20.09 -30.88
C VAL A 46 3.26 -19.52 -29.53
N ILE A 47 2.52 -19.81 -28.46
CA ILE A 47 2.89 -19.37 -27.10
C ILE A 47 4.17 -20.08 -26.68
N ASP A 48 4.28 -21.39 -26.92
CA ASP A 48 5.46 -22.18 -26.58
C ASP A 48 6.72 -21.62 -27.25
N ARG A 49 6.66 -21.33 -28.55
CA ARG A 49 7.80 -20.73 -29.29
C ARG A 49 8.18 -19.36 -28.75
N ILE A 50 7.20 -18.50 -28.41
CA ILE A 50 7.45 -17.17 -27.86
C ILE A 50 8.11 -17.30 -26.49
N LEU A 51 7.62 -18.19 -25.63
CA LEU A 51 8.16 -18.38 -24.28
C LEU A 51 9.56 -18.98 -24.28
N VAL A 52 9.85 -19.93 -25.17
CA VAL A 52 11.20 -20.47 -25.33
C VAL A 52 12.17 -19.37 -25.76
N ASN A 53 11.86 -18.62 -26.82
CA ASN A 53 12.72 -17.53 -27.29
C ASN A 53 12.91 -16.43 -26.23
N PHE A 54 11.85 -16.12 -25.47
CA PHE A 54 11.91 -15.14 -24.39
C PHE A 54 12.80 -15.64 -23.24
N ASN A 55 12.66 -16.92 -22.86
CA ASN A 55 13.47 -17.50 -21.80
C ASN A 55 14.95 -17.63 -22.22
N ASP A 56 15.24 -18.00 -23.46
CA ASP A 56 16.60 -18.08 -23.98
C ASP A 56 17.31 -16.72 -23.95
N THR A 57 16.56 -15.64 -24.14
CA THR A 57 17.09 -14.28 -24.10
C THR A 57 17.22 -13.73 -22.67
N THR A 58 16.25 -13.99 -21.80
CA THR A 58 16.17 -13.37 -20.48
C THR A 58 16.62 -14.25 -19.33
N GLY A 59 16.50 -15.57 -19.45
CA GLY A 59 16.81 -16.55 -18.42
C GLY A 59 15.88 -16.53 -17.19
N ILE A 60 14.77 -15.79 -17.24
CA ILE A 60 13.88 -15.56 -16.07
C ILE A 60 13.24 -16.86 -15.58
N PHE A 61 12.93 -17.79 -16.49
CA PHE A 61 12.31 -19.07 -16.16
C PHE A 61 13.30 -20.22 -16.00
N ASN A 62 14.61 -19.98 -16.01
CA ASN A 62 15.61 -21.00 -15.72
C ASN A 62 15.57 -21.46 -14.26
N CYS A 63 15.12 -20.60 -13.35
CA CYS A 63 14.93 -20.92 -11.95
C CYS A 63 13.55 -20.44 -11.47
N ILE A 64 12.82 -21.31 -10.78
CA ILE A 64 11.49 -21.04 -10.23
C ILE A 64 11.46 -19.81 -9.32
N LEU A 65 12.57 -19.49 -8.66
CA LEU A 65 12.67 -18.35 -7.76
C LEU A 65 12.78 -17.02 -8.50
N TRP A 66 13.44 -16.96 -9.66
CA TRP A 66 13.63 -15.69 -10.37
C TRP A 66 12.34 -15.08 -10.87
N SER A 67 11.47 -15.88 -11.47
CA SER A 67 10.16 -15.42 -11.93
C SER A 67 9.26 -14.99 -10.78
N LYS A 68 9.31 -15.71 -9.64
CA LYS A 68 8.59 -15.34 -8.41
C LYS A 68 9.12 -14.05 -7.78
N LEU A 69 10.43 -13.88 -7.69
CA LEU A 69 11.06 -12.65 -7.19
C LEU A 69 10.69 -11.45 -8.03
N LEU A 70 10.74 -11.58 -9.37
CA LEU A 70 10.35 -10.50 -10.28
C LEU A 70 8.88 -10.11 -10.10
N ALA A 71 7.98 -11.10 -9.96
CA ALA A 71 6.57 -10.85 -9.71
C ALA A 71 6.33 -10.11 -8.39
N VAL A 72 7.01 -10.52 -7.30
CA VAL A 72 6.91 -9.84 -6.00
C VAL A 72 7.51 -8.43 -6.04
N LEU A 73 8.60 -8.23 -6.76
CA LEU A 73 9.20 -6.90 -6.93
C LEU A 73 8.22 -5.94 -7.63
N LEU A 74 7.61 -6.38 -8.74
CA LEU A 74 6.59 -5.59 -9.43
C LEU A 74 5.37 -5.32 -8.54
N LEU A 75 4.95 -6.33 -7.74
CA LEU A 75 3.89 -6.17 -6.77
C LEU A 75 4.25 -5.13 -5.71
N ALA A 76 5.47 -5.20 -5.13
CA ALA A 76 5.93 -4.26 -4.12
C ALA A 76 5.92 -2.82 -4.65
N VAL A 77 6.46 -2.60 -5.85
CA VAL A 77 6.41 -1.28 -6.51
C VAL A 77 4.95 -0.81 -6.69
N SER A 78 4.04 -1.71 -7.09
CA SER A 78 2.62 -1.37 -7.28
C SER A 78 1.89 -1.02 -5.97
N CYS A 79 2.40 -1.42 -4.80
CA CYS A 79 1.81 -1.11 -3.50
C CYS A 79 2.23 0.25 -2.94
N LEU A 80 3.35 0.84 -3.42
CA LEU A 80 3.92 2.07 -2.85
C LEU A 80 3.01 3.30 -2.94
N GLY A 81 2.06 3.32 -3.85
CA GLY A 81 1.24 4.47 -4.15
C GLY A 81 -0.21 4.41 -3.66
N THR A 82 -0.61 3.42 -2.89
CA THR A 82 -2.00 3.29 -2.44
C THR A 82 -2.37 4.34 -1.41
N HIS A 83 -3.52 5.01 -1.62
CA HIS A 83 -4.04 6.01 -0.68
C HIS A 83 -4.57 5.34 0.59
N GLY A 84 -4.27 5.94 1.75
CA GLY A 84 -4.82 5.49 3.03
C GLY A 84 -6.32 5.75 3.12
N VAL A 85 -7.08 4.77 3.59
CA VAL A 85 -8.49 4.94 3.96
C VAL A 85 -8.56 5.16 5.46
N LYS A 86 -9.22 6.25 5.91
CA LYS A 86 -9.43 6.53 7.33
C LYS A 86 -10.33 5.43 7.92
N GLY A 87 -9.91 4.82 9.02
CA GLY A 87 -10.79 3.98 9.84
C GLY A 87 -10.35 2.55 10.14
N GLU A 88 -9.37 1.98 9.46
CA GLU A 88 -8.87 0.64 9.79
C GLU A 88 -7.80 0.69 10.88
N LYS A 89 -8.05 0.07 12.03
CA LYS A 89 -7.05 -0.16 13.09
C LYS A 89 -6.09 -1.28 12.66
N ILE A 90 -5.22 -0.98 11.71
CA ILE A 90 -4.19 -1.89 11.23
C ILE A 90 -3.01 -1.80 12.21
N THR A 91 -2.57 -2.94 12.73
CA THR A 91 -1.43 -3.03 13.65
C THR A 91 -0.24 -3.69 12.98
N TRP A 92 0.97 -3.27 13.28
CA TRP A 92 2.21 -3.84 12.75
C TRP A 92 2.30 -5.37 12.83
N PRO A 93 1.95 -6.03 13.96
CA PRO A 93 2.03 -7.48 14.06
C PRO A 93 1.14 -8.21 13.04
N LYS A 94 -0.04 -7.68 12.70
CA LYS A 94 -0.89 -8.25 11.66
C LYS A 94 -0.26 -8.17 10.27
N ILE A 95 0.41 -7.05 9.96
CA ILE A 95 1.12 -6.86 8.69
C ILE A 95 2.26 -7.87 8.57
N TYR A 96 3.09 -8.00 9.61
CA TYR A 96 4.20 -8.95 9.61
C TYR A 96 3.73 -10.39 9.53
N ALA A 97 2.67 -10.76 10.24
CA ALA A 97 2.09 -12.10 10.16
C ALA A 97 1.62 -12.43 8.73
N ALA A 98 0.90 -11.52 8.08
CA ALA A 98 0.44 -11.68 6.71
C ALA A 98 1.61 -11.75 5.71
N LEU A 99 2.66 -10.94 5.92
CA LEU A 99 3.84 -10.93 5.07
C LEU A 99 4.63 -12.24 5.19
N VAL A 100 4.88 -12.71 6.40
CA VAL A 100 5.60 -13.97 6.63
C VAL A 100 4.80 -15.16 6.09
N ALA A 101 3.50 -15.23 6.37
CA ALA A 101 2.63 -16.29 5.83
C ALA A 101 2.56 -16.24 4.31
N GLY A 102 2.45 -15.03 3.73
CA GLY A 102 2.47 -14.84 2.28
C GLY A 102 3.77 -15.28 1.64
N CYS A 103 4.92 -14.90 2.21
CA CYS A 103 6.23 -15.34 1.74
C CYS A 103 6.38 -16.88 1.84
N ALA A 104 5.97 -17.48 2.94
CA ALA A 104 6.04 -18.94 3.12
C ALA A 104 5.20 -19.66 2.06
N LEU A 105 3.93 -19.29 1.90
CA LEU A 105 3.03 -19.89 0.91
C LEU A 105 3.50 -19.65 -0.53
N PHE A 106 4.09 -18.50 -0.81
CA PHE A 106 4.48 -18.13 -2.17
C PHE A 106 5.81 -18.76 -2.60
N PHE A 107 6.81 -18.75 -1.74
CA PHE A 107 8.14 -19.22 -2.10
C PHE A 107 8.38 -20.69 -1.78
N LEU A 108 7.82 -21.24 -0.68
CA LEU A 108 8.07 -22.62 -0.28
C LEU A 108 7.21 -23.66 -0.98
N ASN A 109 6.28 -23.27 -1.84
CA ASN A 109 5.33 -24.20 -2.48
C ASN A 109 5.92 -25.01 -3.66
N TRP A 110 7.20 -24.82 -4.02
CA TRP A 110 7.82 -25.53 -5.14
C TRP A 110 7.83 -27.06 -4.94
N TRP A 111 7.96 -27.55 -3.71
CA TRP A 111 7.93 -28.96 -3.37
C TRP A 111 6.57 -29.63 -3.68
N LEU A 112 5.48 -28.87 -3.81
CA LEU A 112 4.17 -29.40 -4.19
C LEU A 112 4.16 -29.98 -5.61
N LEU A 113 5.03 -29.51 -6.49
CA LEU A 113 5.15 -30.03 -7.86
C LEU A 113 5.85 -31.41 -7.91
N GLU A 114 6.60 -31.77 -6.85
CA GLU A 114 7.36 -33.01 -6.76
C GLU A 114 6.61 -34.11 -5.97
N LEU A 115 5.41 -33.80 -5.45
CA LEU A 115 4.62 -34.78 -4.71
C LEU A 115 4.21 -35.98 -5.60
N PRO A 116 4.16 -37.22 -5.05
CA PRO A 116 3.74 -38.41 -5.77
C PRO A 116 2.22 -38.48 -5.94
N LEU A 117 1.61 -37.41 -6.44
CA LEU A 117 0.19 -37.26 -6.74
C LEU A 117 -0.03 -37.11 -8.25
N PRO A 118 -1.26 -37.32 -8.77
CA PRO A 118 -1.55 -37.00 -10.17
C PRO A 118 -1.16 -35.57 -10.52
N HIS A 119 -0.56 -35.34 -11.68
CA HIS A 119 -0.09 -34.03 -12.12
C HIS A 119 -1.15 -32.92 -11.99
N MET A 120 -2.42 -33.23 -12.26
CA MET A 120 -3.52 -32.30 -12.12
C MET A 120 -3.75 -31.86 -10.67
N ALA A 121 -3.64 -32.77 -9.71
CA ALA A 121 -3.78 -32.45 -8.29
C ALA A 121 -2.62 -31.59 -7.79
N ASN A 122 -1.37 -31.94 -8.16
CA ASN A 122 -0.19 -31.15 -7.82
C ASN A 122 -0.31 -29.72 -8.36
N THR A 123 -0.72 -29.58 -9.61
CA THR A 123 -0.92 -28.27 -10.24
C THR A 123 -2.02 -27.47 -9.54
N ALA A 124 -3.15 -28.10 -9.19
CA ALA A 124 -4.24 -27.43 -8.48
C ALA A 124 -3.79 -26.91 -7.09
N PHE A 125 -3.09 -27.72 -6.31
CA PHE A 125 -2.53 -27.32 -5.02
C PHE A 125 -1.46 -26.23 -5.17
N TYR A 126 -0.61 -26.35 -6.19
CA TYR A 126 0.40 -25.32 -6.49
C TYR A 126 -0.22 -23.98 -6.83
N ILE A 127 -1.21 -23.94 -7.72
CA ILE A 127 -1.92 -22.72 -8.11
C ILE A 127 -2.65 -22.13 -6.90
N PHE A 128 -3.31 -22.96 -6.09
CA PHE A 128 -4.02 -22.50 -4.90
C PHE A 128 -3.07 -21.83 -3.90
N THR A 129 -1.97 -22.49 -3.55
CA THR A 129 -0.99 -21.94 -2.60
C THR A 129 -0.25 -20.71 -3.15
N LEU A 130 0.05 -20.70 -4.46
CA LEU A 130 0.66 -19.57 -5.13
C LEU A 130 -0.27 -18.33 -5.10
N THR A 131 -1.54 -18.52 -5.43
CA THR A 131 -2.52 -17.43 -5.43
C THR A 131 -2.82 -16.94 -4.02
N ALA A 132 -2.98 -17.84 -3.04
CA ALA A 132 -3.17 -17.47 -1.64
C ALA A 132 -1.96 -16.68 -1.09
N GLY A 133 -0.75 -17.14 -1.39
CA GLY A 133 0.49 -16.45 -1.02
C GLY A 133 0.59 -15.07 -1.67
N TYR A 134 0.27 -14.96 -2.96
CA TYR A 134 0.27 -13.68 -3.67
C TYR A 134 -0.74 -12.68 -3.10
N LEU A 135 -1.96 -13.14 -2.77
CA LEU A 135 -2.99 -12.30 -2.15
C LEU A 135 -2.57 -11.84 -0.75
N ALA A 136 -1.95 -12.72 0.05
CA ALA A 136 -1.43 -12.34 1.36
C ALA A 136 -0.31 -11.29 1.26
N LEU A 137 0.60 -11.42 0.28
CA LEU A 137 1.63 -10.44 -0.02
C LEU A 137 1.03 -9.11 -0.50
N LEU A 138 0.03 -9.15 -1.37
CA LEU A 138 -0.68 -7.96 -1.81
C LEU A 138 -1.33 -7.23 -0.64
N MET A 139 -2.06 -7.94 0.22
CA MET A 139 -2.72 -7.35 1.39
C MET A 139 -1.72 -6.75 2.37
N SER A 140 -0.64 -7.46 2.66
CA SER A 140 0.42 -6.95 3.55
C SER A 140 1.09 -5.71 2.99
N GLY A 141 1.38 -5.67 1.68
CA GLY A 141 1.95 -4.52 0.99
C GLY A 141 1.02 -3.29 1.00
N LEU A 142 -0.27 -3.50 0.76
CA LEU A 142 -1.28 -2.45 0.85
C LEU A 142 -1.41 -1.90 2.28
N TRP A 143 -1.46 -2.76 3.29
CA TRP A 143 -1.53 -2.34 4.70
C TRP A 143 -0.28 -1.59 5.13
N MET A 144 0.89 -2.06 4.73
CA MET A 144 2.16 -1.40 5.03
C MET A 144 2.22 0.00 4.40
N SER A 145 1.83 0.14 3.13
CA SER A 145 1.80 1.42 2.43
C SER A 145 0.80 2.40 3.08
N ARG A 146 -0.39 1.92 3.47
CA ARG A 146 -1.40 2.73 4.17
C ARG A 146 -0.91 3.21 5.53
N LEU A 147 -0.31 2.32 6.33
CA LEU A 147 0.19 2.66 7.66
C LEU A 147 1.36 3.64 7.59
N TYR A 148 2.27 3.44 6.62
CA TYR A 148 3.40 4.33 6.41
C TYR A 148 2.94 5.74 6.01
N ARG A 149 1.98 5.84 5.09
CA ARG A 149 1.40 7.14 4.69
C ARG A 149 0.58 7.80 5.80
N HIS A 150 -0.17 7.01 6.59
CA HIS A 150 -0.87 7.54 7.74
C HIS A 150 0.09 8.21 8.71
N ASN A 151 1.22 7.58 9.01
CA ASN A 151 2.25 8.15 9.88
C ASN A 151 2.94 9.39 9.28
N LEU A 152 3.04 9.48 7.94
CA LEU A 152 3.58 10.67 7.26
C LEU A 152 2.55 11.80 7.12
N MET A 153 1.26 11.47 7.08
CA MET A 153 0.15 12.42 7.00
C MET A 153 -0.50 12.69 8.36
N GLU A 154 0.07 12.18 9.45
CA GLU A 154 -0.32 12.64 10.78
C GLU A 154 -0.16 14.15 10.81
N ASP A 155 -1.31 14.80 10.96
CA ASP A 155 -1.47 16.23 10.96
C ASP A 155 -0.44 16.81 11.94
N VAL A 156 0.52 17.57 11.42
CA VAL A 156 1.58 18.20 12.22
C VAL A 156 0.98 19.02 13.39
N PHE A 157 -0.31 19.36 13.28
CA PHE A 157 -1.06 20.13 14.24
C PHE A 157 -1.88 19.30 15.25
N ASN A 158 -2.02 17.98 15.07
CA ASN A 158 -2.90 17.15 15.93
C ASN A 158 -2.27 15.85 16.41
N MET A 159 -0.96 15.77 16.46
CA MET A 159 -0.24 14.70 17.16
C MET A 159 -0.52 14.81 18.65
N GLU A 160 -1.36 13.97 19.22
CA GLU A 160 -1.68 13.92 20.65
C GLU A 160 -2.70 14.96 21.15
N ASN A 161 -3.72 15.33 20.35
CA ASN A 161 -4.70 16.37 20.73
C ASN A 161 -4.07 17.74 21.02
N GLU A 162 -3.00 18.07 20.33
CA GLU A 162 -2.43 19.42 20.40
C GLU A 162 -3.37 20.41 19.71
N SER A 163 -3.57 21.55 20.36
CA SER A 163 -4.26 22.69 19.76
C SER A 163 -3.32 23.51 18.89
N PHE A 164 -3.89 24.35 18.00
CA PHE A 164 -3.08 25.27 17.20
C PHE A 164 -2.23 26.18 18.10
N MET A 165 -1.00 26.45 17.65
CA MET A 165 -0.16 27.45 18.29
C MET A 165 -0.88 28.81 18.29
N GLN A 166 -1.06 29.38 19.46
CA GLN A 166 -1.70 30.69 19.65
C GLN A 166 -0.65 31.75 19.99
N GLU A 167 -1.01 33.01 19.78
CA GLU A 167 -0.13 34.12 20.15
C GLU A 167 0.01 34.17 21.68
N THR A 168 1.24 34.24 22.15
CA THR A 168 1.55 34.29 23.57
C THR A 168 1.73 35.72 24.11
N ARG A 169 1.80 36.70 23.19
CA ARG A 169 1.96 38.10 23.54
C ARG A 169 0.62 38.78 23.70
N LEU A 170 0.47 39.54 24.75
CA LEU A 170 -0.66 40.43 24.93
C LEU A 170 -0.43 41.70 24.10
N MET A 171 -1.33 41.96 23.12
CA MET A 171 -1.30 43.16 22.31
C MET A 171 -2.43 44.07 22.78
N GLU A 172 -2.12 45.03 23.64
CA GLU A 172 -3.09 45.94 24.24
C GLU A 172 -2.99 47.32 23.60
N ASN A 173 -4.13 47.85 23.21
CA ASN A 173 -4.30 49.26 22.79
C ASN A 173 -5.68 49.75 23.22
N GLU A 174 -5.96 51.04 23.03
CA GLU A 174 -7.22 51.69 23.42
C GLU A 174 -8.50 51.00 22.84
N TYR A 175 -8.38 50.28 21.72
CA TYR A 175 -9.49 49.65 21.00
C TYR A 175 -9.35 48.12 20.92
N SER A 176 -8.49 47.53 21.71
CA SER A 176 -8.29 46.09 21.68
C SER A 176 -9.17 45.34 22.67
N VAL A 177 -9.63 44.15 22.25
CA VAL A 177 -10.23 43.14 23.14
C VAL A 177 -9.35 41.91 23.10
N ASN A 178 -8.83 41.53 24.27
CA ASN A 178 -7.91 40.44 24.43
C ASN A 178 -8.56 39.33 25.27
N LEU A 179 -8.70 38.13 24.67
CA LEU A 179 -9.27 36.98 25.33
C LEU A 179 -8.14 36.05 25.80
N PRO A 180 -7.96 35.79 27.08
CA PRO A 180 -6.98 34.84 27.58
C PRO A 180 -7.41 33.43 27.18
N THR A 181 -6.48 32.66 26.64
CA THR A 181 -6.70 31.28 26.22
C THR A 181 -5.64 30.36 26.78
N ARG A 182 -5.94 29.05 26.80
CA ARG A 182 -4.96 28.02 27.06
C ARG A 182 -4.92 27.08 25.90
N PHE A 183 -3.71 26.73 25.45
CA PHE A 183 -3.51 25.77 24.38
C PHE A 183 -2.45 24.76 24.75
N TYR A 184 -2.64 23.51 24.29
CA TYR A 184 -1.70 22.40 24.48
C TYR A 184 -0.80 22.28 23.26
N TYR A 185 0.49 22.54 23.44
CA TYR A 185 1.47 22.51 22.37
C TYR A 185 2.82 22.01 22.88
N LYS A 186 3.50 21.15 22.11
CA LYS A 186 4.75 20.49 22.50
C LYS A 186 4.67 19.80 23.87
N LYS A 187 3.58 19.03 24.06
CA LYS A 187 3.34 18.28 25.31
C LYS A 187 3.23 19.14 26.58
N ARG A 188 2.91 20.43 26.44
CA ARG A 188 2.75 21.37 27.57
C ARG A 188 1.56 22.28 27.34
N TRP A 189 0.89 22.61 28.46
CA TRP A 189 -0.11 23.66 28.49
C TRP A 189 0.57 25.03 28.48
N ASN A 190 0.21 25.85 27.52
CA ASN A 190 0.70 27.21 27.37
C ASN A 190 -0.46 28.18 27.52
N ASN A 191 -0.18 29.37 28.05
CA ASN A 191 -1.12 30.48 28.05
C ASN A 191 -0.94 31.29 26.76
N GLY A 192 -2.05 31.69 26.17
CA GLY A 192 -2.07 32.50 24.96
C GLY A 192 -3.16 33.56 25.03
N PHE A 193 -3.21 34.37 23.99
CA PHE A 193 -4.20 35.44 23.85
C PHE A 193 -4.76 35.43 22.44
N VAL A 194 -6.08 35.61 22.32
CA VAL A 194 -6.71 36.01 21.08
C VAL A 194 -6.80 37.52 21.10
N ASN A 195 -5.91 38.19 20.38
CA ASN A 195 -5.81 39.66 20.34
C ASN A 195 -6.65 40.22 19.18
N ILE A 196 -7.76 40.86 19.50
CA ILE A 196 -8.57 41.62 18.53
C ILE A 196 -8.15 43.09 18.64
N VAL A 197 -7.18 43.50 17.82
CA VAL A 197 -6.50 44.80 17.94
C VAL A 197 -7.43 45.98 17.60
N ASN A 198 -8.50 45.76 16.82
CA ASN A 198 -9.46 46.82 16.48
C ASN A 198 -10.86 46.20 16.30
N ILE A 199 -11.71 46.43 17.26
CA ILE A 199 -13.11 45.96 17.27
C ILE A 199 -14.04 46.71 16.32
N PHE A 200 -13.66 47.89 15.81
CA PHE A 200 -14.44 48.67 14.85
C PHE A 200 -14.40 48.10 13.44
N ARG A 201 -13.48 47.19 13.15
CA ARG A 201 -13.51 46.35 11.95
C ARG A 201 -14.43 45.15 12.21
N ALA A 202 -15.26 44.79 11.24
CA ALA A 202 -16.19 43.69 11.36
C ALA A 202 -15.47 42.42 11.88
N CYS A 203 -15.94 41.90 13.00
CA CYS A 203 -15.46 40.62 13.58
C CYS A 203 -16.55 39.57 13.38
N MET A 204 -16.25 38.51 12.67
CA MET A 204 -17.16 37.38 12.45
C MET A 204 -16.67 36.16 13.25
N VAL A 205 -17.49 35.71 14.18
CA VAL A 205 -17.24 34.47 14.94
C VAL A 205 -18.08 33.36 14.34
N ILE A 206 -17.42 32.37 13.77
CA ILE A 206 -18.09 31.19 13.19
C ILE A 206 -17.79 30.02 14.12
N GLY A 207 -18.82 29.39 14.64
CA GLY A 207 -18.74 28.16 15.41
C GLY A 207 -19.65 27.08 14.84
N THR A 208 -19.23 25.82 14.95
CA THR A 208 -20.15 24.70 14.71
C THR A 208 -21.01 24.48 15.93
N PRO A 209 -22.35 24.43 15.82
CA PRO A 209 -23.20 24.12 16.96
C PRO A 209 -22.96 22.68 17.41
N GLY A 210 -22.58 22.49 18.67
CA GLY A 210 -22.60 21.18 19.31
C GLY A 210 -21.29 20.40 19.34
N SER A 211 -20.15 21.05 19.49
CA SER A 211 -18.92 20.38 19.94
C SER A 211 -18.74 20.49 21.45
#